data_6e0f93d9d78374dcef050f35ef47cc26
#
_entry.id   6e0f93d9d78374dcef050f35ef47cc26
#
_cell.length_a   1.000
_cell.length_b   1.000
_cell.length_c   1.000
_cell.angle_alpha   90.00
_cell.angle_beta   90.00
_cell.angle_gamma   90.00
#
_symmetry.space_group_name_H-M   'P 1'
#
loop_
_entity.id
_entity.type
_entity.pdbx_description
1 polymer ?
#
loop_
_entity_poly.entity_id
_entity_poly.type
_entity_poly.pdbx_seq_one_letter_code
_entity_poly.pdbx_strand_id
1 'polypeptide(L)'
;STAAARRAMLERVYDLIVVNTPLPDEYGSRFAIDVCAATSSGVLLLVKNEQFDEVYSRVMEHGVLTLAKPTSSQMIAQSMRTLCTMRERMRMAEEKQQTVEDKINEIRLVNHAKWLLIECLSMTEAEAQRYIEKQAMDARISKKEMAESIIKTYE
;
A
#
# COMPACT_ATOMS: atom_id res chain seq x y z
N SER A 1 14.55 2.22 23.39
CA SER A 1 13.40 3.08 23.68
C SER A 1 12.63 3.36 22.41
N THR A 2 11.35 3.68 22.52
CA THR A 2 10.48 4.06 21.39
C THR A 2 10.97 5.34 20.72
N ALA A 3 11.50 6.29 21.47
CA ALA A 3 12.07 7.51 20.92
C ALA A 3 13.25 7.24 19.97
N ALA A 4 14.15 6.34 20.34
CA ALA A 4 15.27 5.94 19.48
C ALA A 4 14.78 5.16 18.24
N ALA A 5 13.80 4.26 18.40
CA ALA A 5 13.23 3.52 17.31
C ALA A 5 12.51 4.44 16.29
N ARG A 6 11.73 5.41 16.76
CA ARG A 6 11.06 6.41 15.90
C ARG A 6 12.08 7.22 15.09
N ARG A 7 13.21 7.64 15.70
CA ARG A 7 14.28 8.33 14.95
C ARG A 7 14.88 7.46 13.86
N ALA A 8 15.22 6.20 14.19
CA ALA A 8 15.78 5.27 13.21
C ALA A 8 14.82 5.01 12.03
N MET A 9 13.50 5.01 12.28
CA MET A 9 12.47 4.86 11.25
C MET A 9 12.32 6.09 10.35
N LEU A 10 12.77 7.27 10.78
CA LEU A 10 12.85 8.43 9.91
C LEU A 10 14.04 8.38 8.94
N GLU A 11 15.11 7.68 9.33
CA GLU A 11 16.34 7.58 8.55
C GLU A 11 16.27 6.47 7.47
N ARG A 12 15.52 5.40 7.75
CA ARG A 12 15.38 4.25 6.82
C ARG A 12 14.08 3.49 7.00
N VAL A 13 13.66 2.82 5.96
CA VAL A 13 12.53 1.88 5.98
C VAL A 13 13.00 0.52 6.48
N TYR A 14 12.23 -0.09 7.38
CA TYR A 14 12.47 -1.43 7.90
C TYR A 14 11.38 -2.39 7.39
N ASP A 15 11.79 -3.59 7.00
CA ASP A 15 10.86 -4.64 6.56
C ASP A 15 10.16 -5.29 7.74
N LEU A 16 10.90 -5.48 8.83
CA LEU A 16 10.40 -6.08 10.07
C LEU A 16 10.88 -5.29 11.28
N ILE A 17 10.00 -5.18 12.26
CA ILE A 17 10.28 -4.55 13.54
C ILE A 17 9.90 -5.54 14.65
N VAL A 18 10.83 -5.88 15.51
CA VAL A 18 10.61 -6.74 16.68
C VAL A 18 10.60 -5.88 17.93
N VAL A 19 9.49 -5.90 18.65
CA VAL A 19 9.31 -5.17 19.91
C VAL A 19 9.33 -6.15 21.07
N ASN A 20 10.37 -6.09 21.91
CA ASN A 20 10.48 -6.92 23.11
C ASN A 20 9.98 -6.16 24.33
N THR A 21 8.76 -6.44 24.77
CA THR A 21 8.12 -5.75 25.89
C THR A 21 8.61 -6.23 27.25
N PRO A 22 8.58 -5.40 28.32
CA PRO A 22 8.35 -3.96 28.28
C PRO A 22 9.55 -3.19 27.73
N LEU A 23 9.30 -2.05 27.10
CA LEU A 23 10.35 -1.11 26.69
C LEU A 23 10.72 -0.19 27.86
N PRO A 24 11.89 0.48 27.84
CA PRO A 24 12.31 1.35 28.92
C PRO A 24 11.43 2.58 29.18
N ASP A 25 10.74 3.05 28.16
CA ASP A 25 9.94 4.28 28.15
C ASP A 25 8.43 4.03 28.07
N GLU A 26 8.01 2.85 27.62
CA GLU A 26 6.60 2.45 27.61
C GLU A 26 6.47 0.92 27.51
N TYR A 27 5.25 0.40 27.61
CA TYR A 27 5.03 -1.06 27.49
C TYR A 27 5.39 -1.58 26.09
N GLY A 28 5.10 -0.82 25.03
CA GLY A 28 5.45 -1.14 23.64
C GLY A 28 4.29 -1.58 22.75
N SER A 29 3.10 -1.90 23.30
CA SER A 29 1.94 -2.28 22.50
C SER A 29 1.42 -1.11 21.66
N ARG A 30 1.37 0.10 22.24
CA ARG A 30 0.98 1.31 21.51
C ARG A 30 1.96 1.64 20.40
N PHE A 31 3.25 1.56 20.68
CA PHE A 31 4.28 1.74 19.66
C PHE A 31 4.12 0.77 18.49
N ALA A 32 3.85 -0.52 18.79
CA ALA A 32 3.62 -1.53 17.77
C ALA A 32 2.42 -1.21 16.86
N ILE A 33 1.31 -0.74 17.44
CA ILE A 33 0.11 -0.29 16.70
C ILE A 33 0.44 0.92 15.82
N ASP A 34 1.09 1.95 16.39
CA ASP A 34 1.46 3.16 15.65
C ASP A 34 2.35 2.83 14.44
N VAL A 35 3.28 1.90 14.60
CA VAL A 35 4.17 1.44 13.52
C VAL A 35 3.38 0.74 12.41
N CYS A 36 2.48 -0.19 12.76
CA CYS A 36 1.63 -0.86 11.77
C CYS A 36 0.73 0.13 11.01
N ALA A 37 0.21 1.15 11.70
CA ALA A 37 -0.64 2.16 11.07
C ALA A 37 0.13 3.13 10.16
N ALA A 38 1.40 3.41 10.49
CA ALA A 38 2.19 4.41 9.79
C ALA A 38 3.11 3.83 8.71
N THR A 39 3.34 2.52 8.70
CA THR A 39 4.30 1.87 7.79
C THR A 39 3.75 0.54 7.26
N SER A 40 4.37 0.04 6.19
CA SER A 40 4.14 -1.32 5.69
C SER A 40 5.05 -2.38 6.34
N SER A 41 5.73 -2.04 7.44
CA SER A 41 6.61 -2.97 8.16
C SER A 41 5.82 -4.08 8.85
N GLY A 42 6.33 -5.30 8.81
CA GLY A 42 5.81 -6.37 9.67
C GLY A 42 6.23 -6.13 11.12
N VAL A 43 5.31 -6.24 12.07
CA VAL A 43 5.61 -6.00 13.50
C VAL A 43 5.39 -7.28 14.29
N LEU A 44 6.43 -7.71 15.01
CA LEU A 44 6.40 -8.80 15.96
C LEU A 44 6.54 -8.25 17.39
N LEU A 45 5.54 -8.51 18.22
CA LEU A 45 5.50 -8.06 19.61
C LEU A 45 5.73 -9.27 20.54
N LEU A 46 6.82 -9.24 21.32
CA LEU A 46 7.13 -10.27 22.33
C LEU A 46 6.56 -9.84 23.68
N VAL A 47 5.64 -10.61 24.23
CA VAL A 47 4.85 -10.27 25.41
C VAL A 47 5.01 -11.34 26.50
N LYS A 48 5.04 -10.96 27.78
CA LYS A 48 5.01 -11.92 28.86
C LYS A 48 3.73 -12.76 28.82
N ASN A 49 3.84 -14.06 29.12
CA ASN A 49 2.72 -14.99 29.01
C ASN A 49 1.50 -14.54 29.83
N GLU A 50 1.71 -13.98 31.03
CA GLU A 50 0.63 -13.53 31.91
C GLU A 50 -0.20 -12.37 31.33
N GLN A 51 0.35 -11.64 30.37
CA GLN A 51 -0.29 -10.48 29.73
C GLN A 51 -0.69 -10.75 28.28
N PHE A 52 -0.46 -11.97 27.81
CA PHE A 52 -0.59 -12.30 26.38
C PHE A 52 -2.01 -12.05 25.86
N ASP A 53 -3.02 -12.60 26.51
CA ASP A 53 -4.42 -12.52 26.03
C ASP A 53 -4.93 -11.08 26.01
N GLU A 54 -4.60 -10.29 27.03
CA GLU A 54 -4.98 -8.88 27.10
C GLU A 54 -4.32 -8.07 25.97
N VAL A 55 -3.02 -8.25 25.78
CA VAL A 55 -2.28 -7.52 24.76
C VAL A 55 -2.66 -7.99 23.36
N TYR A 56 -2.81 -9.29 23.16
CA TYR A 56 -3.21 -9.89 21.89
C TYR A 56 -4.56 -9.33 21.40
N SER A 57 -5.59 -9.34 22.24
CA SER A 57 -6.91 -8.82 21.88
C SER A 57 -6.91 -7.34 21.51
N ARG A 58 -5.96 -6.57 22.06
CA ARG A 58 -5.81 -5.14 21.76
C ARG A 58 -5.09 -4.86 20.44
N VAL A 59 -4.10 -5.70 20.09
CA VAL A 59 -3.21 -5.39 18.96
C VAL A 59 -3.50 -6.20 17.69
N MET A 60 -4.26 -7.28 17.77
CA MET A 60 -4.53 -8.18 16.64
C MET A 60 -5.24 -7.48 15.49
N GLU A 61 -6.21 -6.61 15.78
CA GLU A 61 -6.97 -5.88 14.76
C GLU A 61 -6.10 -4.87 13.98
N HIS A 62 -4.95 -4.50 14.54
CA HIS A 62 -3.99 -3.60 13.93
C HIS A 62 -2.89 -4.32 13.12
N GLY A 63 -2.98 -5.65 12.99
CA GLY A 63 -2.03 -6.44 12.20
C GLY A 63 -0.69 -6.72 12.89
N VAL A 64 -0.61 -6.55 14.21
CA VAL A 64 0.58 -6.86 15.01
C VAL A 64 0.59 -8.35 15.35
N LEU A 65 1.66 -9.06 14.96
CA LEU A 65 1.87 -10.44 15.38
C LEU A 65 2.43 -10.49 16.80
N THR A 66 1.78 -11.22 17.70
CA THR A 66 2.21 -11.38 19.09
C THR A 66 2.78 -12.75 19.35
N LEU A 67 3.81 -12.83 20.19
CA LEU A 67 4.44 -14.07 20.64
C LEU A 67 4.69 -14.01 22.14
N ALA A 68 4.23 -15.05 22.85
CA ALA A 68 4.39 -15.15 24.30
C ALA A 68 5.84 -15.48 24.70
N LYS A 69 6.32 -14.88 25.78
CA LYS A 69 7.61 -15.20 26.42
C LYS A 69 7.39 -16.03 27.68
N PRO A 70 8.26 -17.02 27.98
CA PRO A 70 9.50 -17.37 27.26
C PRO A 70 9.25 -18.07 25.93
N THR A 71 10.11 -17.82 24.93
CA THR A 71 10.00 -18.41 23.61
C THR A 71 11.37 -18.80 23.05
N SER A 72 11.40 -19.73 22.11
CA SER A 72 12.64 -20.17 21.47
C SER A 72 13.04 -19.25 20.31
N SER A 73 14.34 -19.19 20.02
CA SER A 73 14.85 -18.51 18.84
C SER A 73 14.27 -19.05 17.53
N GLN A 74 13.97 -20.35 17.50
CA GLN A 74 13.31 -20.99 16.36
C GLN A 74 11.91 -20.44 16.12
N MET A 75 11.12 -20.28 17.20
CA MET A 75 9.77 -19.71 17.13
C MET A 75 9.80 -18.25 16.67
N ILE A 76 10.73 -17.46 17.19
CA ILE A 76 10.93 -16.07 16.74
C ILE A 76 11.27 -16.04 15.23
N ALA A 77 12.22 -16.85 14.80
CA ALA A 77 12.61 -16.92 13.39
C ALA A 77 11.44 -17.37 12.48
N GLN A 78 10.64 -18.31 12.91
CA GLN A 78 9.46 -18.75 12.17
C GLN A 78 8.40 -17.64 12.08
N SER A 79 8.14 -16.94 13.18
CA SER A 79 7.22 -15.80 13.21
C SER A 79 7.67 -14.68 12.28
N MET A 80 8.96 -14.37 12.24
CA MET A 80 9.54 -13.39 11.31
C MET A 80 9.36 -13.81 9.85
N ARG A 81 9.58 -15.09 9.51
CA ARG A 81 9.34 -15.62 8.14
C ARG A 81 7.87 -15.51 7.76
N THR A 82 6.96 -15.80 8.67
CA THR A 82 5.52 -15.65 8.45
C THR A 82 5.17 -14.20 8.14
N LEU A 83 5.68 -13.24 8.90
CA LEU A 83 5.49 -11.81 8.66
C LEU A 83 6.04 -11.37 7.29
N CYS A 84 7.23 -11.83 6.90
CA CYS A 84 7.79 -11.55 5.59
C CYS A 84 6.87 -12.05 4.45
N THR A 85 6.35 -13.27 4.59
CA THR A 85 5.44 -13.85 3.58
C THR A 85 4.12 -13.10 3.51
N MET A 86 3.54 -12.72 4.65
CA MET A 86 2.30 -11.94 4.70
C MET A 86 2.49 -10.56 4.08
N ARG A 87 3.59 -9.88 4.42
CA ARG A 87 3.92 -8.57 3.86
C ARG A 87 4.07 -8.63 2.33
N GLU A 88 4.78 -9.63 1.81
CA GLU A 88 4.95 -9.80 0.37
C GLU A 88 3.61 -10.03 -0.34
N ARG A 89 2.72 -10.83 0.25
CA ARG A 89 1.36 -11.00 -0.28
C ARG A 89 0.56 -9.70 -0.30
N MET A 90 0.66 -8.89 0.74
CA MET A 90 0.01 -7.57 0.80
C MET A 90 0.56 -6.65 -0.27
N ARG A 91 1.89 -6.57 -0.42
CA ARG A 91 2.56 -5.78 -1.46
C ARG A 91 2.09 -6.15 -2.87
N MET A 92 2.02 -7.46 -3.16
CA MET A 92 1.50 -7.96 -4.44
C MET A 92 0.03 -7.60 -4.67
N ALA A 93 -0.79 -7.63 -3.61
CA ALA A 93 -2.20 -7.25 -3.70
C ALA A 93 -2.36 -5.74 -3.96
N GLU A 94 -1.59 -4.91 -3.29
CA GLU A 94 -1.57 -3.45 -3.48
C GLU A 94 -1.13 -3.08 -4.91
N GLU A 95 -0.06 -3.69 -5.42
CA GLU A 95 0.40 -3.48 -6.80
C GLU A 95 -0.66 -3.88 -7.84
N LYS A 96 -1.35 -5.00 -7.60
CA LYS A 96 -2.45 -5.43 -8.48
C LYS A 96 -3.62 -4.46 -8.44
N GLN A 97 -3.98 -3.97 -7.25
CA GLN A 97 -5.06 -2.99 -7.09
C GLN A 97 -4.70 -1.68 -7.80
N GLN A 98 -3.49 -1.16 -7.62
CA GLN A 98 -3.02 0.04 -8.30
C GLN A 98 -3.11 -0.10 -9.82
N THR A 99 -2.71 -1.24 -10.36
CA THR A 99 -2.82 -1.51 -11.80
C THR A 99 -4.27 -1.50 -12.30
N VAL A 100 -5.22 -1.99 -11.51
CA VAL A 100 -6.65 -1.96 -11.85
C VAL A 100 -7.20 -0.53 -11.80
N GLU A 101 -6.85 0.23 -10.78
CA GLU A 101 -7.25 1.63 -10.63
C GLU A 101 -6.72 2.49 -11.78
N ASP A 102 -5.46 2.29 -12.18
CA ASP A 102 -4.85 2.97 -13.33
C ASP A 102 -5.58 2.67 -14.63
N LYS A 103 -5.98 1.41 -14.87
CA LYS A 103 -6.79 1.02 -16.04
C LYS A 103 -8.17 1.64 -16.02
N ILE A 104 -8.85 1.67 -14.88
CA ILE A 104 -10.16 2.32 -14.75
C ILE A 104 -10.05 3.81 -15.04
N ASN A 105 -9.02 4.47 -14.52
CA ASN A 105 -8.77 5.88 -14.77
C ASN A 105 -8.49 6.16 -16.26
N GLU A 106 -7.68 5.33 -16.91
CA GLU A 106 -7.44 5.42 -18.35
C GLU A 106 -8.75 5.32 -19.16
N ILE A 107 -9.60 4.34 -18.85
CA ILE A 107 -10.89 4.16 -19.51
C ILE A 107 -11.77 5.41 -19.33
N ARG A 108 -11.83 5.97 -18.12
CA ARG A 108 -12.59 7.20 -17.84
C ARG A 108 -12.10 8.38 -18.66
N LEU A 109 -10.79 8.61 -18.71
CA LEU A 109 -10.18 9.71 -19.47
C LEU A 109 -10.43 9.54 -20.96
N VAL A 110 -10.25 8.36 -21.50
CA VAL A 110 -10.52 8.07 -22.94
C VAL A 110 -11.99 8.28 -23.27
N ASN A 111 -12.91 7.84 -22.42
CA ASN A 111 -14.34 8.06 -22.63
C ASN A 111 -14.72 9.53 -22.55
N HIS A 112 -14.14 10.29 -21.64
CA HIS A 112 -14.35 11.73 -21.55
C HIS A 112 -13.82 12.46 -22.79
N ALA A 113 -12.62 12.14 -23.24
CA ALA A 113 -12.07 12.70 -24.48
C ALA A 113 -12.93 12.35 -25.71
N LYS A 114 -13.45 11.11 -25.82
CA LYS A 114 -14.40 10.73 -26.88
C LYS A 114 -15.65 11.59 -26.85
N TRP A 115 -16.23 11.77 -25.67
CA TRP A 115 -17.43 12.59 -25.51
C TRP A 115 -17.20 14.03 -25.99
N LEU A 116 -16.08 14.67 -25.62
CA LEU A 116 -15.72 16.00 -26.10
C LEU A 116 -15.55 16.06 -27.62
N LEU A 117 -14.91 15.06 -28.23
CA LEU A 117 -14.77 14.98 -29.69
C LEU A 117 -16.12 14.82 -30.40
N ILE A 118 -17.04 14.06 -29.84
CA ILE A 118 -18.41 13.91 -30.36
C ILE A 118 -19.16 15.24 -30.26
N GLU A 119 -19.11 15.90 -29.12
CA GLU A 119 -19.84 17.14 -28.89
C GLU A 119 -19.26 18.34 -29.66
N CYS A 120 -17.92 18.51 -29.59
CA CYS A 120 -17.27 19.68 -30.18
C CYS A 120 -17.01 19.54 -31.70
N LEU A 121 -16.76 18.33 -32.19
CA LEU A 121 -16.37 18.07 -33.57
C LEU A 121 -17.41 17.25 -34.38
N SER A 122 -18.56 16.96 -33.78
CA SER A 122 -19.65 16.17 -34.41
C SER A 122 -19.18 14.80 -34.93
N MET A 123 -18.19 14.19 -34.28
CA MET A 123 -17.70 12.86 -34.61
C MET A 123 -18.67 11.79 -34.12
N THR A 124 -18.73 10.67 -34.80
CA THR A 124 -19.33 9.44 -34.26
C THR A 124 -18.40 8.82 -33.20
N GLU A 125 -18.95 7.96 -32.34
CA GLU A 125 -18.12 7.27 -31.32
C GLU A 125 -16.96 6.49 -31.96
N ALA A 126 -17.22 5.81 -33.09
CA ALA A 126 -16.21 5.06 -33.81
C ALA A 126 -15.09 5.96 -34.39
N GLU A 127 -15.47 7.14 -34.88
CA GLU A 127 -14.52 8.12 -35.39
C GLU A 127 -13.68 8.72 -34.27
N ALA A 128 -14.29 9.07 -33.15
CA ALA A 128 -13.59 9.60 -31.98
C ALA A 128 -12.58 8.57 -31.40
N GLN A 129 -12.97 7.30 -31.31
CA GLN A 129 -12.10 6.23 -30.88
C GLN A 129 -10.86 6.09 -31.81
N ARG A 130 -11.09 6.03 -33.13
CA ARG A 130 -10.00 5.94 -34.12
C ARG A 130 -9.10 7.17 -34.10
N TYR A 131 -9.68 8.34 -33.89
CA TYR A 131 -8.93 9.59 -33.80
C TYR A 131 -7.94 9.54 -32.64
N ILE A 132 -8.40 9.17 -31.43
CA ILE A 132 -7.54 9.06 -30.25
C ILE A 132 -6.42 8.05 -30.49
N GLU A 133 -6.75 6.88 -31.03
CA GLU A 133 -5.76 5.82 -31.30
C GLU A 133 -4.71 6.26 -32.33
N LYS A 134 -5.14 6.87 -33.40
CA LYS A 134 -4.24 7.36 -34.45
C LYS A 134 -3.33 8.47 -33.94
N GLN A 135 -3.88 9.46 -33.25
CA GLN A 135 -3.10 10.56 -32.69
C GLN A 135 -2.09 10.09 -31.63
N ALA A 136 -2.48 9.14 -30.78
CA ALA A 136 -1.57 8.53 -29.81
C ALA A 136 -0.40 7.80 -30.50
N MET A 137 -0.68 7.03 -31.55
CA MET A 137 0.35 6.36 -32.36
C MET A 137 1.28 7.36 -33.06
N ASP A 138 0.72 8.37 -33.72
CA ASP A 138 1.49 9.35 -34.47
C ASP A 138 2.41 10.17 -33.54
N ALA A 139 1.92 10.53 -32.37
CA ALA A 139 2.68 11.24 -31.34
C ALA A 139 3.58 10.32 -30.47
N ARG A 140 3.47 9.00 -30.60
CA ARG A 140 4.20 8.00 -29.78
C ARG A 140 3.98 8.15 -28.27
N ILE A 141 2.76 8.45 -27.89
CA ILE A 141 2.34 8.57 -26.49
C ILE A 141 1.23 7.56 -26.18
N SER A 142 0.92 7.40 -24.90
CA SER A 142 -0.18 6.52 -24.46
C SER A 142 -1.56 7.11 -24.85
N LYS A 143 -2.59 6.26 -24.94
CA LYS A 143 -3.98 6.71 -25.12
C LYS A 143 -4.44 7.61 -23.98
N LYS A 144 -3.96 7.35 -22.75
CA LYS A 144 -4.22 8.17 -21.58
C LYS A 144 -3.69 9.59 -21.76
N GLU A 145 -2.42 9.74 -22.14
CA GLU A 145 -1.78 11.05 -22.36
C GLU A 145 -2.45 11.81 -23.52
N MET A 146 -2.85 11.10 -24.58
CA MET A 146 -3.61 11.70 -25.68
C MET A 146 -4.99 12.17 -25.22
N ALA A 147 -5.70 11.36 -24.42
CA ALA A 147 -6.98 11.75 -23.85
C ALA A 147 -6.89 12.99 -22.96
N GLU A 148 -5.88 13.05 -22.09
CA GLU A 148 -5.60 14.23 -21.25
C GLU A 148 -5.32 15.48 -22.08
N SER A 149 -4.58 15.35 -23.18
CA SER A 149 -4.30 16.46 -24.11
C SER A 149 -5.58 16.97 -24.80
N ILE A 150 -6.45 16.05 -25.23
CA ILE A 150 -7.73 16.40 -25.84
C ILE A 150 -8.62 17.11 -24.83
N ILE A 151 -8.77 16.58 -23.62
CA ILE A 151 -9.56 17.18 -22.56
C ILE A 151 -9.07 18.62 -22.31
N LYS A 152 -7.78 18.80 -22.13
CA LYS A 152 -7.17 20.12 -21.90
C LYS A 152 -7.41 21.12 -23.07
N THR A 153 -7.62 20.62 -24.28
CA THR A 153 -7.81 21.48 -25.47
C THR A 153 -9.28 21.91 -25.63
N TYR A 154 -10.21 21.07 -25.25
CA TYR A 154 -11.64 21.27 -25.50
C TYR A 154 -12.46 21.62 -24.25
N GLU A 155 -11.87 21.57 -23.07
CA GLU A 155 -12.45 21.97 -21.78
C GLU A 155 -11.89 23.33 -21.32
#